data_80e86276e641371101f062d333a3b541
#
_entry.id   80e86276e641371101f062d333a3b541
#
_cell.length_a   1.000
_cell.length_b   1.000
_cell.length_c   1.000
_cell.angle_alpha   90.00
_cell.angle_beta   90.00
_cell.angle_gamma   90.00
#
_symmetry.space_group_name_H-M   'P 1'
#
loop_
_entity.id
_entity.type
_entity.pdbx_description
1 polymer ?
#
loop_
_entity_poly.entity_id
_entity_poly.type
_entity_poly.pdbx_seq_one_letter_code
_entity_poly.pdbx_strand_id
1 'polypeptide(L)'
;MGLLKTVFEVNLGLFGKKAQDGPRSRTLLLFVIRDHLGVTPLSNLQNTLTTDLMRIWDSLSKPAGLAEAQLSDYFDLVFTALPHKILAAQKFEDEVAHLRERFTIKGREDYVFKDVYHKRIPADGVAVYMENIWVCAP
;
A
#
# COMPACT_ATOMS: atom_id res chain seq x y z
N MET A 1 -7.47 -8.29 -10.65
CA MET A 1 -7.25 -8.57 -9.21
C MET A 1 -5.94 -9.30 -8.91
N GLY A 2 -5.22 -9.84 -9.91
CA GLY A 2 -3.96 -10.56 -9.71
C GLY A 2 -2.85 -9.77 -9.03
N LEU A 3 -2.61 -8.52 -9.44
CA LEU A 3 -1.49 -7.71 -8.93
C LEU A 3 -1.50 -7.53 -7.41
N LEU A 4 -2.65 -7.21 -6.81
CA LEU A 4 -2.74 -7.02 -5.35
C LEU A 4 -2.52 -8.33 -4.59
N LYS A 5 -3.02 -9.45 -5.13
CA LYS A 5 -2.74 -10.77 -4.58
C LYS A 5 -1.25 -11.04 -4.54
N THR A 6 -0.55 -10.82 -5.65
CA THR A 6 0.92 -10.95 -5.74
C THR A 6 1.63 -10.04 -4.72
N VAL A 7 1.23 -8.76 -4.62
CA VAL A 7 1.82 -7.83 -3.63
C VAL A 7 1.69 -8.38 -2.20
N PHE A 8 0.54 -8.92 -1.85
CA PHE A 8 0.31 -9.49 -0.53
C PHE A 8 1.14 -10.75 -0.29
N GLU A 9 1.17 -11.67 -1.26
CA GLU A 9 1.95 -12.93 -1.18
C GLU A 9 3.45 -12.65 -1.05
N VAL A 10 4.00 -11.76 -1.86
CA VAL A 10 5.41 -11.34 -1.78
C VAL A 10 5.71 -10.69 -0.42
N ASN A 11 4.86 -9.80 0.06
CA ASN A 11 5.07 -9.14 1.36
C ASN A 11 5.06 -10.16 2.51
N LEU A 12 4.11 -11.09 2.52
CA LEU A 12 4.05 -12.16 3.51
C LEU A 12 5.28 -13.08 3.45
N GLY A 13 5.73 -13.44 2.25
CA GLY A 13 6.92 -14.26 2.06
C GLY A 13 8.19 -13.60 2.60
N LEU A 14 8.37 -12.31 2.34
CA LEU A 14 9.58 -11.57 2.72
C LEU A 14 9.58 -11.10 4.18
N PHE A 15 8.44 -10.71 4.72
CA PHE A 15 8.35 -10.03 6.02
C PHE A 15 7.48 -10.76 7.05
N GLY A 16 6.73 -11.77 6.65
CA GLY A 16 5.79 -12.47 7.54
C GLY A 16 6.47 -13.14 8.73
N LYS A 17 7.66 -13.70 8.53
CA LYS A 17 8.41 -14.46 9.55
C LYS A 17 9.32 -13.60 10.44
N LYS A 18 9.62 -12.36 10.08
CA LYS A 18 10.58 -11.50 10.80
C LYS A 18 10.06 -10.86 12.09
N ALA A 19 8.88 -11.20 12.54
CA ALA A 19 8.22 -10.54 13.68
C ALA A 19 8.59 -11.10 15.05
N GLN A 20 9.66 -11.89 15.20
CA GLN A 20 10.05 -12.44 16.51
C GLN A 20 10.89 -11.47 17.35
N ASP A 21 11.56 -10.47 16.76
CA ASP A 21 12.55 -9.66 17.50
C ASP A 21 12.40 -8.13 17.35
N GLY A 22 11.21 -7.59 17.04
CA GLY A 22 11.05 -6.14 16.97
C GLY A 22 9.69 -5.65 16.40
N PRO A 23 9.45 -4.33 16.42
CA PRO A 23 8.22 -3.78 15.85
C PRO A 23 8.14 -4.13 14.36
N ARG A 24 7.00 -4.69 13.93
CA ARG A 24 6.76 -5.04 12.53
C ARG A 24 6.82 -3.80 11.66
N SER A 25 7.70 -3.81 10.67
CA SER A 25 7.67 -2.82 9.61
C SER A 25 6.44 -3.04 8.74
N ARG A 26 5.56 -2.07 8.69
CA ARG A 26 4.33 -2.09 7.86
C ARG A 26 4.63 -1.64 6.44
N THR A 27 3.71 -1.86 5.54
CA THR A 27 3.77 -1.40 4.15
C THR A 27 2.62 -0.45 3.90
N LEU A 28 2.90 0.75 3.41
CA LEU A 28 1.87 1.68 3.00
C LEU A 28 1.37 1.33 1.60
N LEU A 29 0.05 1.14 1.45
CA LEU A 29 -0.63 1.06 0.18
C LEU A 29 -1.42 2.35 -0.05
N LEU A 30 -0.91 3.20 -0.94
CA LEU A 30 -1.56 4.44 -1.34
C LEU A 30 -2.39 4.21 -2.60
N PHE A 31 -3.71 4.28 -2.47
CA PHE A 31 -4.66 4.19 -3.57
C PHE A 31 -4.97 5.59 -4.09
N VAL A 32 -4.62 5.85 -5.35
CA VAL A 32 -4.92 7.10 -6.05
C VAL A 32 -6.07 6.85 -7.02
N ILE A 33 -7.27 7.28 -6.66
CA ILE A 33 -8.48 7.10 -7.45
C ILE A 33 -8.55 8.26 -8.46
N ARG A 34 -8.43 7.93 -9.74
CA ARG A 34 -8.46 8.91 -10.82
C ARG A 34 -9.88 9.20 -11.29
N ASP A 35 -10.03 10.36 -11.95
CA ASP A 35 -11.26 10.79 -12.59
C ASP A 35 -12.47 10.82 -11.64
N HIS A 36 -12.22 11.18 -10.38
CA HIS A 36 -13.23 11.26 -9.35
C HIS A 36 -14.06 12.54 -9.53
N LEU A 37 -15.31 12.37 -9.96
CA LEU A 37 -16.22 13.48 -10.25
C LEU A 37 -16.99 13.99 -9.01
N GLY A 38 -16.80 13.38 -7.84
CA GLY A 38 -17.47 13.76 -6.60
C GLY A 38 -18.92 13.23 -6.47
N VAL A 39 -19.43 12.51 -7.46
CA VAL A 39 -20.80 11.93 -7.45
C VAL A 39 -20.90 10.86 -6.35
N THR A 40 -19.91 9.98 -6.29
CA THR A 40 -19.80 8.99 -5.22
C THR A 40 -18.81 9.51 -4.17
N PRO A 41 -19.20 9.62 -2.89
CA PRO A 41 -18.28 10.00 -1.83
C PRO A 41 -17.05 9.11 -1.77
N LEU A 42 -15.87 9.70 -1.54
CA LEU A 42 -14.62 8.95 -1.43
C LEU A 42 -14.70 7.87 -0.35
N SER A 43 -15.40 8.13 0.77
CA SER A 43 -15.62 7.16 1.85
C SER A 43 -16.31 5.88 1.39
N ASN A 44 -17.28 5.98 0.47
CA ASN A 44 -17.97 4.80 -0.06
C ASN A 44 -17.03 3.95 -0.93
N LEU A 45 -16.18 4.61 -1.74
CA LEU A 45 -15.16 3.93 -2.54
C LEU A 45 -14.11 3.26 -1.64
N GLN A 46 -13.68 3.95 -0.57
CA GLN A 46 -12.77 3.40 0.44
C GLN A 46 -13.34 2.12 1.07
N ASN A 47 -14.59 2.17 1.52
CA ASN A 47 -15.25 1.02 2.15
C ASN A 47 -15.34 -0.18 1.19
N THR A 48 -15.73 0.06 -0.06
CA THR A 48 -15.83 -0.98 -1.08
C THR A 48 -14.46 -1.59 -1.36
N LEU A 49 -13.45 -0.76 -1.62
CA LEU A 49 -12.08 -1.22 -1.89
C LEU A 49 -11.49 -1.96 -0.69
N THR A 50 -11.69 -1.46 0.52
CA THR A 50 -11.22 -2.13 1.74
C THR A 50 -11.85 -3.52 1.89
N THR A 51 -13.15 -3.64 1.63
CA THR A 51 -13.85 -4.94 1.64
C THR A 51 -13.28 -5.90 0.61
N ASP A 52 -13.02 -5.43 -0.60
CA ASP A 52 -12.43 -6.26 -1.66
C ASP A 52 -10.98 -6.67 -1.33
N LEU A 53 -10.19 -5.77 -0.73
CA LEU A 53 -8.84 -6.09 -0.26
C LEU A 53 -8.85 -7.16 0.83
N MET A 54 -9.80 -7.09 1.77
CA MET A 54 -9.96 -8.12 2.81
C MET A 54 -10.31 -9.48 2.19
N ARG A 55 -11.21 -9.52 1.20
CA ARG A 55 -11.53 -10.77 0.48
C ARG A 55 -10.32 -11.37 -0.23
N ILE A 56 -9.50 -10.52 -0.88
CA ILE A 56 -8.26 -10.98 -1.52
C ILE A 56 -7.32 -11.55 -0.46
N TRP A 57 -7.13 -10.84 0.67
CA TRP A 57 -6.29 -11.28 1.78
C TRP A 57 -6.72 -12.62 2.36
N ASP A 58 -8.03 -12.81 2.55
CA ASP A 58 -8.59 -14.07 3.08
C ASP A 58 -8.46 -15.24 2.11
N SER A 59 -8.40 -14.95 0.80
CA SER A 59 -8.18 -15.96 -0.25
C SER A 59 -6.73 -16.39 -0.42
N LEU A 60 -5.78 -15.77 0.30
CA LEU A 60 -4.35 -16.11 0.18
C LEU A 60 -4.02 -17.43 0.87
N SER A 61 -3.13 -18.19 0.26
CA SER A 61 -2.45 -19.30 0.92
C SER A 61 -1.40 -18.76 1.88
N LYS A 62 -1.77 -18.53 3.14
CA LYS A 62 -0.85 -17.96 4.14
C LYS A 62 0.16 -19.02 4.59
N PRO A 63 1.43 -18.65 4.80
CA PRO A 63 2.45 -19.54 5.33
C PRO A 63 2.10 -20.08 6.71
N ALA A 64 2.65 -21.24 7.07
CA ALA A 64 2.46 -21.83 8.38
C ALA A 64 2.83 -20.85 9.50
N GLY A 65 1.96 -20.69 10.49
CA GLY A 65 2.10 -19.74 11.59
C GLY A 65 1.55 -18.33 11.31
N LEU A 66 1.03 -18.06 10.11
CA LEU A 66 0.41 -16.79 9.75
C LEU A 66 -1.08 -16.92 9.41
N ALA A 67 -1.71 -18.03 9.74
CA ALA A 67 -3.13 -18.30 9.42
C ALA A 67 -4.06 -17.20 9.96
N GLU A 68 -3.82 -16.73 11.19
CA GLU A 68 -4.61 -15.69 11.88
C GLU A 68 -4.16 -14.24 11.56
N ALA A 69 -3.16 -14.07 10.68
CA ALA A 69 -2.64 -12.75 10.33
C ALA A 69 -3.70 -11.92 9.61
N GLN A 70 -3.90 -10.69 10.07
CA GLN A 70 -4.83 -9.74 9.46
C GLN A 70 -4.11 -8.83 8.46
N LEU A 71 -4.84 -8.30 7.48
CA LEU A 71 -4.31 -7.34 6.53
C LEU A 71 -3.69 -6.12 7.23
N SER A 72 -4.37 -5.63 8.27
CA SER A 72 -3.95 -4.48 9.08
C SER A 72 -2.65 -4.69 9.85
N ASP A 73 -2.18 -5.93 10.04
CA ASP A 73 -0.91 -6.20 10.71
C ASP A 73 0.29 -5.86 9.81
N TYR A 74 0.10 -5.87 8.49
CA TYR A 74 1.15 -5.73 7.49
C TYR A 74 1.01 -4.48 6.64
N PHE A 75 -0.21 -3.98 6.45
CA PHE A 75 -0.50 -2.89 5.53
C PHE A 75 -1.30 -1.77 6.18
N ASP A 76 -0.90 -0.54 5.87
CA ASP A 76 -1.70 0.65 6.07
C ASP A 76 -2.32 1.06 4.73
N LEU A 77 -3.64 1.26 4.72
CA LEU A 77 -4.38 1.64 3.54
C LEU A 77 -4.66 3.14 3.58
N VAL A 78 -4.22 3.85 2.56
CA VAL A 78 -4.48 5.28 2.42
C VAL A 78 -5.09 5.53 1.05
N PHE A 79 -6.15 6.33 1.02
CA PHE A 79 -6.90 6.64 -0.19
C PHE A 79 -6.84 8.13 -0.48
N THR A 80 -6.67 8.46 -1.74
CA THR A 80 -6.80 9.82 -2.24
C THR A 80 -7.51 9.81 -3.58
N ALA A 81 -8.18 10.91 -3.93
CA ALA A 81 -8.87 11.04 -5.19
C ALA A 81 -8.32 12.22 -5.97
N LEU A 82 -8.18 12.04 -7.27
CA LEU A 82 -7.83 13.11 -8.20
C LEU A 82 -9.04 13.40 -9.10
N PRO A 83 -9.39 14.68 -9.29
CA PRO A 83 -10.45 15.09 -10.22
C PRO A 83 -10.12 14.68 -11.66
N HIS A 84 -11.11 14.80 -12.53
CA HIS A 84 -10.91 14.56 -13.95
C HIS A 84 -10.03 15.67 -14.55
N LYS A 85 -8.91 15.29 -15.17
CA LYS A 85 -7.89 16.22 -15.68
C LYS A 85 -8.42 17.22 -16.71
N ILE A 86 -9.37 16.82 -17.59
CA ILE A 86 -9.90 17.68 -18.63
C ILE A 86 -11.08 18.51 -18.11
N LEU A 87 -11.99 17.90 -17.34
CA LEU A 87 -13.21 18.56 -16.87
C LEU A 87 -12.97 19.51 -15.69
N ALA A 88 -11.90 19.32 -14.93
CA ALA A 88 -11.55 20.10 -13.75
C ALA A 88 -10.02 20.32 -13.66
N ALA A 89 -9.44 20.86 -14.73
CA ALA A 89 -7.99 20.92 -14.90
C ALA A 89 -7.26 21.62 -13.74
N GLN A 90 -7.71 22.82 -13.33
CA GLN A 90 -7.09 23.55 -12.23
C GLN A 90 -7.15 22.75 -10.92
N LYS A 91 -8.30 22.22 -10.58
CA LYS A 91 -8.48 21.40 -9.37
C LYS A 91 -7.62 20.15 -9.41
N PHE A 92 -7.46 19.55 -10.60
CA PHE A 92 -6.57 18.39 -10.78
C PHE A 92 -5.11 18.77 -10.47
N GLU A 93 -4.62 19.89 -10.97
CA GLU A 93 -3.26 20.38 -10.72
C GLU A 93 -3.03 20.67 -9.24
N ASP A 94 -3.99 21.33 -8.58
CA ASP A 94 -3.93 21.64 -7.16
C ASP A 94 -3.87 20.35 -6.31
N GLU A 95 -4.72 19.37 -6.61
CA GLU A 95 -4.74 18.09 -5.88
C GLU A 95 -3.48 17.25 -6.15
N VAL A 96 -2.91 17.31 -7.35
CA VAL A 96 -1.62 16.67 -7.66
C VAL A 96 -0.49 17.36 -6.90
N ALA A 97 -0.51 18.68 -6.76
CA ALA A 97 0.45 19.41 -5.95
C ALA A 97 0.37 19.00 -4.47
N HIS A 98 -0.83 18.93 -3.91
CA HIS A 98 -1.06 18.43 -2.54
C HIS A 98 -0.59 16.98 -2.36
N LEU A 99 -0.88 16.11 -3.33
CA LEU A 99 -0.40 14.73 -3.31
C LEU A 99 1.13 14.67 -3.32
N ARG A 100 1.80 15.51 -4.13
CA ARG A 100 3.26 15.61 -4.18
C ARG A 100 3.86 16.02 -2.83
N GLU A 101 3.24 16.94 -2.11
CA GLU A 101 3.70 17.37 -0.79
C GLU A 101 3.80 16.22 0.20
N ARG A 102 2.92 15.21 0.10
CA ARG A 102 2.96 14.00 0.93
C ARG A 102 4.23 13.16 0.72
N PHE A 103 4.92 13.34 -0.40
CA PHE A 103 6.20 12.67 -0.69
C PHE A 103 7.41 13.52 -0.36
N THR A 104 7.26 14.84 -0.26
CA THR A 104 8.40 15.79 -0.17
C THR A 104 8.52 16.47 1.18
N ILE A 105 7.40 16.68 1.90
CA ILE A 105 7.39 17.46 3.16
C ILE A 105 7.29 16.51 4.35
N LYS A 106 8.44 16.23 4.99
CA LYS A 106 8.55 15.27 6.11
C LYS A 106 7.72 15.63 7.35
N GLY A 107 7.42 16.92 7.55
CA GLY A 107 6.64 17.39 8.71
C GLY A 107 5.14 17.19 8.61
N ARG A 108 4.63 16.72 7.48
CA ARG A 108 3.20 16.49 7.29
C ARG A 108 2.74 15.22 8.02
N GLU A 109 1.56 15.27 8.59
CA GLU A 109 0.92 14.11 9.22
C GLU A 109 0.71 12.96 8.22
N ASP A 110 0.39 13.29 6.97
CA ASP A 110 0.15 12.34 5.87
C ASP A 110 1.40 12.05 5.01
N TYR A 111 2.61 12.34 5.52
CA TYR A 111 3.87 11.99 4.86
C TYR A 111 4.00 10.49 4.65
N VAL A 112 4.36 10.07 3.44
CA VAL A 112 4.31 8.66 3.03
C VAL A 112 5.56 7.86 3.44
N PHE A 113 6.72 8.49 3.62
CA PHE A 113 7.97 7.81 3.99
C PHE A 113 8.23 7.85 5.50
N LYS A 114 7.24 7.43 6.30
CA LYS A 114 7.39 7.31 7.76
C LYS A 114 8.30 6.15 8.13
N ASP A 115 8.99 6.25 9.26
CA ASP A 115 9.93 5.22 9.74
C ASP A 115 9.28 3.84 9.89
N VAL A 116 7.97 3.78 10.21
CA VAL A 116 7.21 2.53 10.33
C VAL A 116 7.16 1.75 9.00
N TYR A 117 7.33 2.42 7.86
CA TYR A 117 7.35 1.78 6.54
C TYR A 117 8.75 1.44 6.04
N HIS A 118 9.80 1.83 6.76
CA HIS A 118 11.17 1.54 6.38
C HIS A 118 11.49 0.05 6.52
N LYS A 119 11.76 -0.59 5.39
CA LYS A 119 12.34 -1.93 5.35
C LYS A 119 13.86 -1.78 5.41
N ARG A 120 14.45 -1.92 6.60
CA ARG A 120 15.90 -1.83 6.79
C ARG A 120 16.58 -3.05 6.14
N ILE A 121 16.84 -2.95 4.85
CA ILE A 121 17.54 -3.97 4.08
C ILE A 121 18.97 -3.48 3.89
N PRO A 122 19.99 -4.24 4.33
CA PRO A 122 21.38 -3.91 4.07
C PRO A 122 21.65 -3.77 2.56
N ALA A 123 22.54 -2.87 2.17
CA ALA A 123 22.80 -2.58 0.76
C ALA A 123 23.30 -3.80 -0.03
N ASP A 124 24.05 -4.68 0.60
CA ASP A 124 24.51 -5.96 0.06
C ASP A 124 23.37 -6.99 -0.11
N GLY A 125 22.30 -6.85 0.64
CA GLY A 125 21.10 -7.69 0.53
C GLY A 125 20.08 -7.23 -0.53
N VAL A 126 20.24 -6.04 -1.12
CA VAL A 126 19.24 -5.47 -2.04
C VAL A 126 19.07 -6.33 -3.30
N ALA A 127 20.15 -6.88 -3.86
CA ALA A 127 20.08 -7.73 -5.06
C ALA A 127 19.23 -8.98 -4.79
N VAL A 128 19.49 -9.69 -3.70
CA VAL A 128 18.73 -10.87 -3.28
C VAL A 128 17.27 -10.52 -2.98
N TYR A 129 17.02 -9.37 -2.38
CA TYR A 129 15.68 -8.88 -2.10
C TYR A 129 14.89 -8.63 -3.40
N MET A 130 15.51 -7.97 -4.39
CA MET A 130 14.89 -7.70 -5.69
C MET A 130 14.66 -9.00 -6.49
N GLU A 131 15.59 -9.95 -6.44
CA GLU A 131 15.44 -11.26 -7.06
C GLU A 131 14.25 -12.03 -6.46
N ASN A 132 14.12 -12.04 -5.13
CA ASN A 132 12.99 -12.69 -4.48
C ASN A 132 11.63 -12.04 -4.86
N ILE A 133 11.57 -10.72 -5.01
CA ILE A 133 10.38 -10.04 -5.52
C ILE A 133 10.07 -10.52 -6.94
N TRP A 134 11.09 -10.60 -7.81
CA TRP A 134 10.93 -11.00 -9.21
C TRP A 134 10.46 -12.45 -9.36
N VAL A 135 11.04 -13.37 -8.59
CA VAL A 135 10.67 -14.80 -8.61
C VAL A 135 9.27 -15.05 -8.06
N CYS A 136 8.81 -14.24 -7.08
CA CYS A 136 7.46 -14.35 -6.54
C CYS A 136 6.40 -13.65 -7.41
N ALA A 137 6.79 -12.85 -8.41
CA ALA A 137 5.87 -12.25 -9.36
C ALA A 137 5.49 -13.30 -10.42
N PRO A 138 4.19 -13.58 -10.64
CA PRO A 138 3.73 -14.55 -11.64
C PRO A 138 4.00 -14.08 -13.07
#